data_8bcb6266091deacd7479aadb9a1eee78
#
_entry.id   8bcb6266091deacd7479aadb9a1eee78
#
_cell.length_a   1.000
_cell.length_b   1.000
_cell.length_c   1.000
_cell.angle_alpha   90.00
_cell.angle_beta   90.00
_cell.angle_gamma   90.00
#
_symmetry.space_group_name_H-M   'P 1'
#
loop_
_entity.id
_entity.type
_entity.pdbx_description
1 polymer ?
#
loop_
_entity_poly.entity_id
_entity_poly.type
_entity_poly.pdbx_seq_one_letter_code
_entity_poly.pdbx_strand_id
1 'polypeptide(L)'
;MGKIIGIDLGTTNSCVAVMEGGQPVVIVNSDGARTTPSVVGFAKNGERLIGETAKRQAITNPDNTISSIKRHMGENYKVNIEGKAYSPQEISAMVLQKLKADAESYLGETVSEAVITVPAYFNDAQRQATKDAGRIAGLDVKRIINEPTSAALAYGLDNESEQKIMVYDLGGGTFDVSIIEIGGGVIEVLSTNGNTHLGGDDFDQRIIDYLVAEFKKAEGMDLSKDKMAMQRLKEAAEKAKKELSTVTTTNINLPFITMNQDGPKHLDVTLSRAKFDELTADLVDGTMGPVRQALSDAGLSASEIDKVLLVGGSTRIPAVQEAVKKYTGKEPFKGINPDECVAVGAAIQGGKLAGDEGAGSVLLLDVTPLSLGIETLGGVATKLIDRNTTIPTNKKQIFSTAEDNQTAVDIHVVQGERPLARDNKTLGQFKLDGIAPARRGVPQIEVTFDIDANGIVNVSAKDLGTGKEQHITITAGSNLSEEEIDRAVKEAEQFAEQDKKRKEAIDAKNEADSLIFQTEKALGELEGKLGDDEKATVESALNSLKDTVKDMKPETMTETDVANVKSATEALTQEFYKISEKLYQQAQAAQGGDAANGGDPNVVDGEGKEL
;
A
#
# COMPACT_ATOMS: atom_id res chain seq x y z
N MET A 1 -3.94 10.41 -23.32
CA MET A 1 -2.96 9.72 -22.47
C MET A 1 -3.74 8.88 -21.47
N GLY A 2 -3.26 7.68 -21.14
CA GLY A 2 -3.91 6.86 -20.12
C GLY A 2 -3.88 7.53 -18.74
N LYS A 3 -4.77 7.12 -17.84
CA LYS A 3 -4.78 7.61 -16.47
C LYS A 3 -3.54 7.09 -15.71
N ILE A 4 -2.87 7.97 -14.96
CA ILE A 4 -1.79 7.60 -14.03
C ILE A 4 -2.41 7.51 -12.64
N ILE A 5 -2.36 6.33 -12.02
CA ILE A 5 -2.89 6.13 -10.67
C ILE A 5 -1.85 6.49 -9.62
N GLY A 6 -2.31 7.00 -8.48
CA GLY A 6 -1.50 7.23 -7.29
C GLY A 6 -1.70 6.08 -6.29
N ILE A 7 -0.62 5.46 -5.84
CA ILE A 7 -0.66 4.33 -4.92
C ILE A 7 0.12 4.65 -3.66
N ASP A 8 -0.54 4.55 -2.53
CA ASP A 8 0.09 4.37 -1.23
C ASP A 8 0.27 2.87 -0.98
N LEU A 9 1.52 2.39 -1.11
CA LEU A 9 1.87 1.01 -0.80
C LEU A 9 2.26 0.90 0.69
N GLY A 10 1.28 0.89 1.57
CA GLY A 10 1.49 0.87 3.01
C GLY A 10 1.93 -0.48 3.58
N THR A 11 2.56 -0.48 4.76
CA THR A 11 2.98 -1.72 5.46
C THR A 11 1.79 -2.60 5.84
N THR A 12 0.72 -2.00 6.35
CA THR A 12 -0.47 -2.70 6.86
C THR A 12 -1.65 -2.59 5.89
N ASN A 13 -1.90 -1.39 5.36
CA ASN A 13 -2.95 -1.13 4.39
C ASN A 13 -2.40 -0.30 3.25
N SER A 14 -2.88 -0.55 2.05
CA SER A 14 -2.58 0.21 0.84
C SER A 14 -3.82 0.93 0.34
N CYS A 15 -3.62 2.03 -0.38
CA CYS A 15 -4.69 2.84 -0.93
C CYS A 15 -4.35 3.23 -2.37
N VAL A 16 -5.36 3.35 -3.22
CA VAL A 16 -5.21 3.81 -4.60
C VAL A 16 -6.17 4.96 -4.90
N ALA A 17 -5.69 5.95 -5.61
CA ALA A 17 -6.46 7.11 -6.02
C ALA A 17 -6.11 7.51 -7.46
N VAL A 18 -6.97 8.33 -8.07
CA VAL A 18 -6.79 8.83 -9.44
C VAL A 18 -7.32 10.26 -9.55
N MET A 19 -6.79 11.04 -10.49
CA MET A 19 -7.39 12.33 -10.85
C MET A 19 -8.59 12.11 -11.77
N GLU A 20 -9.74 12.64 -11.37
CA GLU A 20 -10.99 12.57 -12.13
C GLU A 20 -11.74 13.89 -12.02
N GLY A 21 -12.12 14.46 -13.18
CA GLY A 21 -12.80 15.75 -13.21
C GLY A 21 -12.01 16.90 -12.55
N GLY A 22 -10.67 16.84 -12.55
CA GLY A 22 -9.80 17.83 -11.92
C GLY A 22 -9.65 17.69 -10.40
N GLN A 23 -10.19 16.62 -9.80
CA GLN A 23 -10.11 16.35 -8.37
C GLN A 23 -9.53 14.96 -8.11
N PRO A 24 -8.78 14.74 -7.04
CA PRO A 24 -8.32 13.41 -6.66
C PRO A 24 -9.46 12.60 -6.03
N VAL A 25 -9.64 11.38 -6.53
CA VAL A 25 -10.67 10.45 -6.06
C VAL A 25 -10.01 9.16 -5.57
N VAL A 26 -10.30 8.76 -4.33
CA VAL A 26 -9.88 7.46 -3.79
C VAL A 26 -10.76 6.37 -4.36
N ILE A 27 -10.15 5.38 -4.97
CA ILE A 27 -10.84 4.25 -5.59
C ILE A 27 -11.26 3.25 -4.52
N VAL A 28 -12.53 2.90 -4.53
CA VAL A 28 -13.10 1.85 -3.67
C VAL A 28 -12.75 0.49 -4.26
N ASN A 29 -12.22 -0.41 -3.44
CA ASN A 29 -11.86 -1.75 -3.89
C ASN A 29 -13.09 -2.66 -4.08
N SER A 30 -12.89 -3.87 -4.61
CA SER A 30 -13.95 -4.85 -4.84
C SER A 30 -14.70 -5.30 -3.57
N ASP A 31 -14.14 -5.07 -2.38
CA ASP A 31 -14.77 -5.36 -1.08
C ASP A 31 -15.60 -4.18 -0.54
N GLY A 32 -15.68 -3.06 -1.29
CA GLY A 32 -16.37 -1.83 -0.89
C GLY A 32 -15.57 -0.96 0.09
N ALA A 33 -14.28 -1.25 0.30
CA ALA A 33 -13.41 -0.49 1.20
C ALA A 33 -12.52 0.50 0.44
N ARG A 34 -12.15 1.59 1.09
CA ARG A 34 -11.26 2.63 0.52
C ARG A 34 -9.77 2.32 0.70
N THR A 35 -9.46 1.34 1.53
CA THR A 35 -8.11 0.80 1.73
C THR A 35 -8.12 -0.72 1.60
N THR A 36 -7.00 -1.29 1.18
CA THR A 36 -6.81 -2.73 0.99
C THR A 36 -5.73 -3.21 1.95
N PRO A 37 -5.97 -4.21 2.80
CA PRO A 37 -4.92 -4.79 3.64
C PRO A 37 -3.74 -5.27 2.79
N SER A 38 -2.51 -4.90 3.17
CA SER A 38 -1.27 -5.33 2.50
C SER A 38 -0.90 -6.75 2.93
N VAL A 39 -1.82 -7.67 2.71
CA VAL A 39 -1.72 -9.08 3.11
C VAL A 39 -1.89 -9.97 1.89
N VAL A 40 -1.00 -10.95 1.74
CA VAL A 40 -1.02 -11.95 0.66
C VAL A 40 -1.12 -13.33 1.29
N GLY A 41 -2.06 -14.12 0.82
CA GLY A 41 -2.29 -15.49 1.27
C GLY A 41 -2.21 -16.48 0.11
N PHE A 42 -1.74 -17.68 0.40
CA PHE A 42 -1.74 -18.80 -0.55
C PHE A 42 -2.66 -19.88 0.01
N ALA A 43 -3.78 -20.08 -0.65
CA ALA A 43 -4.75 -21.09 -0.25
C ALA A 43 -4.27 -22.50 -0.65
N LYS A 44 -4.77 -23.52 0.05
CA LYS A 44 -4.40 -24.93 -0.18
C LYS A 44 -4.66 -25.43 -1.61
N ASN A 45 -5.52 -24.75 -2.35
CA ASN A 45 -5.84 -25.05 -3.75
C ASN A 45 -4.94 -24.29 -4.74
N GLY A 46 -3.85 -23.64 -4.25
CA GLY A 46 -2.93 -22.84 -5.08
C GLY A 46 -3.41 -21.44 -5.44
N GLU A 47 -4.57 -21.03 -4.91
CA GLU A 47 -5.13 -19.69 -5.13
C GLU A 47 -4.34 -18.63 -4.35
N ARG A 48 -4.10 -17.49 -4.99
CA ARG A 48 -3.56 -16.29 -4.35
C ARG A 48 -4.71 -15.44 -3.83
N LEU A 49 -4.68 -15.17 -2.54
CA LEU A 49 -5.62 -14.28 -1.88
C LEU A 49 -4.90 -12.99 -1.52
N ILE A 50 -5.53 -11.84 -1.75
CA ILE A 50 -4.93 -10.54 -1.45
C ILE A 50 -5.96 -9.68 -0.73
N GLY A 51 -5.49 -8.88 0.23
CA GLY A 51 -6.34 -7.98 0.98
C GLY A 51 -7.13 -8.66 2.08
N GLU A 52 -8.39 -8.33 2.19
CA GLU A 52 -9.25 -8.80 3.28
C GLU A 52 -9.45 -10.32 3.27
N THR A 53 -9.55 -10.94 2.10
CA THR A 53 -9.66 -12.40 1.96
C THR A 53 -8.41 -13.11 2.48
N ALA A 54 -7.21 -12.60 2.18
CA ALA A 54 -5.96 -13.10 2.73
C ALA A 54 -5.88 -12.90 4.25
N LYS A 55 -6.31 -11.75 4.75
CA LYS A 55 -6.32 -11.44 6.19
C LYS A 55 -7.22 -12.42 6.96
N ARG A 56 -8.40 -12.74 6.42
CA ARG A 56 -9.32 -13.71 7.06
C ARG A 56 -8.78 -15.12 7.14
N GLN A 57 -8.00 -15.59 6.16
CA GLN A 57 -7.42 -16.93 6.24
C GLN A 57 -6.21 -17.03 7.19
N ALA A 58 -5.62 -15.91 7.61
CA ALA A 58 -4.40 -15.89 8.42
C ALA A 58 -4.49 -16.74 9.69
N ILE A 59 -5.67 -16.80 10.34
CA ILE A 59 -5.91 -17.61 11.53
C ILE A 59 -5.75 -19.11 11.24
N THR A 60 -6.31 -19.56 10.12
CA THR A 60 -6.35 -21.00 9.77
C THR A 60 -5.19 -21.45 8.91
N ASN A 61 -4.46 -20.51 8.32
CA ASN A 61 -3.34 -20.76 7.41
C ASN A 61 -2.21 -19.72 7.62
N PRO A 62 -1.69 -19.58 8.86
CA PRO A 62 -0.71 -18.54 9.18
C PRO A 62 0.63 -18.70 8.42
N ASP A 63 1.06 -19.94 8.15
CA ASP A 63 2.33 -20.22 7.48
C ASP A 63 2.34 -19.80 5.99
N ASN A 64 1.16 -19.73 5.37
CA ASN A 64 0.98 -19.34 3.96
C ASN A 64 0.28 -17.97 3.84
N THR A 65 0.33 -17.14 4.88
CA THR A 65 -0.21 -15.78 4.86
C THR A 65 0.84 -14.78 5.31
N ILE A 66 1.16 -13.84 4.41
CA ILE A 66 2.25 -12.87 4.58
C ILE A 66 1.64 -11.50 4.86
N SER A 67 2.07 -10.86 5.94
CA SER A 67 1.76 -9.48 6.29
C SER A 67 3.04 -8.68 6.55
N SER A 68 2.97 -7.36 6.49
CA SER A 68 4.06 -6.42 6.82
C SER A 68 5.35 -6.62 6.01
N ILE A 69 5.24 -7.17 4.80
CA ILE A 69 6.41 -7.48 3.94
C ILE A 69 7.23 -6.24 3.58
N LYS A 70 6.62 -5.05 3.57
CA LYS A 70 7.30 -3.77 3.29
C LYS A 70 8.47 -3.51 4.24
N ARG A 71 8.46 -4.04 5.46
CA ARG A 71 9.57 -3.93 6.43
C ARG A 71 10.86 -4.62 5.94
N HIS A 72 10.75 -5.55 5.00
CA HIS A 72 11.87 -6.29 4.42
C HIS A 72 12.28 -5.81 3.01
N MET A 73 11.68 -4.72 2.53
CA MET A 73 12.07 -4.14 1.25
C MET A 73 13.55 -3.72 1.27
N GLY A 74 14.26 -4.05 0.19
CA GLY A 74 15.70 -3.78 0.09
C GLY A 74 16.58 -4.70 0.94
N GLU A 75 16.04 -5.79 1.50
CA GLU A 75 16.79 -6.81 2.24
C GLU A 75 16.85 -8.12 1.46
N ASN A 76 17.90 -8.92 1.72
CA ASN A 76 17.97 -10.30 1.20
C ASN A 76 17.07 -11.23 2.04
N TYR A 77 15.78 -10.94 2.02
CA TYR A 77 14.75 -11.69 2.73
C TYR A 77 13.96 -12.54 1.74
N LYS A 78 13.59 -13.76 2.14
CA LYS A 78 12.77 -14.67 1.33
C LYS A 78 11.69 -15.31 2.19
N VAL A 79 10.48 -15.31 1.66
CA VAL A 79 9.35 -16.06 2.23
C VAL A 79 9.21 -17.37 1.47
N ASN A 80 9.26 -18.50 2.19
CA ASN A 80 9.10 -19.82 1.58
C ASN A 80 7.66 -20.28 1.71
N ILE A 81 6.98 -20.46 0.59
CA ILE A 81 5.61 -20.95 0.49
C ILE A 81 5.62 -22.19 -0.37
N GLU A 82 5.26 -23.33 0.18
CA GLU A 82 5.14 -24.62 -0.52
C GLU A 82 6.37 -24.97 -1.38
N GLY A 83 7.56 -24.66 -0.87
CA GLY A 83 8.84 -24.94 -1.55
C GLY A 83 9.29 -23.87 -2.56
N LYS A 84 8.50 -22.82 -2.77
CA LYS A 84 8.89 -21.66 -3.58
C LYS A 84 9.27 -20.49 -2.67
N ALA A 85 10.41 -19.86 -2.96
CA ALA A 85 10.90 -18.68 -2.26
C ALA A 85 10.47 -17.40 -2.99
N TYR A 86 9.79 -16.51 -2.27
CA TYR A 86 9.35 -15.20 -2.78
C TYR A 86 10.15 -14.08 -2.12
N SER A 87 10.55 -13.10 -2.90
CA SER A 87 11.16 -11.86 -2.42
C SER A 87 10.10 -10.88 -1.91
N PRO A 88 10.49 -9.86 -1.10
CA PRO A 88 9.58 -8.78 -0.72
C PRO A 88 8.97 -8.05 -1.92
N GLN A 89 9.74 -7.88 -3.00
CA GLN A 89 9.28 -7.27 -4.24
C GLN A 89 8.15 -8.07 -4.89
N GLU A 90 8.29 -9.41 -4.99
CA GLU A 90 7.26 -10.28 -5.56
C GLU A 90 5.97 -10.27 -4.74
N ILE A 91 6.06 -10.30 -3.40
CA ILE A 91 4.88 -10.22 -2.53
C ILE A 91 4.22 -8.84 -2.62
N SER A 92 5.01 -7.76 -2.63
CA SER A 92 4.48 -6.40 -2.79
C SER A 92 3.83 -6.20 -4.16
N ALA A 93 4.39 -6.82 -5.21
CA ALA A 93 3.82 -6.79 -6.55
C ALA A 93 2.41 -7.40 -6.61
N MET A 94 2.13 -8.46 -5.84
CA MET A 94 0.80 -9.05 -5.75
C MET A 94 -0.23 -8.06 -5.16
N VAL A 95 0.18 -7.27 -4.15
CA VAL A 95 -0.67 -6.19 -3.62
C VAL A 95 -0.90 -5.12 -4.67
N LEU A 96 0.15 -4.69 -5.38
CA LEU A 96 0.06 -3.70 -6.46
C LEU A 96 -0.82 -4.17 -7.61
N GLN A 97 -0.77 -5.46 -7.98
CA GLN A 97 -1.65 -6.05 -8.99
C GLN A 97 -3.13 -5.96 -8.59
N LYS A 98 -3.43 -6.21 -7.30
CA LYS A 98 -4.80 -6.07 -6.79
C LYS A 98 -5.28 -4.63 -6.89
N LEU A 99 -4.47 -3.65 -6.46
CA LEU A 99 -4.82 -2.23 -6.55
C LEU A 99 -4.99 -1.76 -8.01
N LYS A 100 -4.12 -2.26 -8.91
CA LYS A 100 -4.25 -2.04 -10.36
C LYS A 100 -5.58 -2.59 -10.90
N ALA A 101 -5.92 -3.84 -10.55
CA ALA A 101 -7.17 -4.47 -10.99
C ALA A 101 -8.41 -3.74 -10.46
N ASP A 102 -8.38 -3.26 -9.20
CA ASP A 102 -9.45 -2.44 -8.64
C ASP A 102 -9.58 -1.10 -9.39
N ALA A 103 -8.45 -0.47 -9.72
CA ALA A 103 -8.44 0.77 -10.51
C ALA A 103 -8.97 0.56 -11.94
N GLU A 104 -8.56 -0.51 -12.62
CA GLU A 104 -9.06 -0.87 -13.94
C GLU A 104 -10.56 -1.18 -13.93
N SER A 105 -11.04 -1.86 -12.87
CA SER A 105 -12.47 -2.13 -12.69
C SER A 105 -13.29 -0.85 -12.47
N TYR A 106 -12.74 0.09 -11.71
CA TYR A 106 -13.39 1.39 -11.45
C TYR A 106 -13.41 2.28 -12.70
N LEU A 107 -12.28 2.38 -13.40
CA LEU A 107 -12.10 3.26 -14.56
C LEU A 107 -12.71 2.70 -15.85
N GLY A 108 -12.91 1.38 -15.94
CA GLY A 108 -13.34 0.71 -17.18
C GLY A 108 -12.29 0.69 -18.28
N GLU A 109 -11.02 0.99 -17.96
CA GLU A 109 -9.90 1.00 -18.89
C GLU A 109 -8.63 0.38 -18.29
N THR A 110 -7.68 -0.02 -19.12
CA THR A 110 -6.41 -0.58 -18.69
C THR A 110 -5.52 0.49 -18.06
N VAL A 111 -4.91 0.19 -16.93
CA VAL A 111 -3.97 1.04 -16.22
C VAL A 111 -2.56 0.49 -16.37
N SER A 112 -1.65 1.25 -16.98
CA SER A 112 -0.25 0.86 -17.20
C SER A 112 0.75 1.73 -16.45
N GLU A 113 0.34 2.87 -15.88
CA GLU A 113 1.24 3.86 -15.29
C GLU A 113 0.83 4.20 -13.87
N ALA A 114 1.82 4.40 -12.98
CA ALA A 114 1.57 4.73 -11.59
C ALA A 114 2.62 5.68 -10.99
N VAL A 115 2.19 6.42 -9.97
CA VAL A 115 3.05 7.04 -8.96
C VAL A 115 2.90 6.20 -7.69
N ILE A 116 4.02 5.74 -7.12
CA ILE A 116 4.02 4.89 -5.92
C ILE A 116 4.76 5.62 -4.79
N THR A 117 4.21 5.58 -3.59
CA THR A 117 4.82 6.24 -2.43
C THR A 117 5.75 5.31 -1.65
N VAL A 118 6.72 5.93 -0.99
CA VAL A 118 7.66 5.26 -0.08
C VAL A 118 7.86 6.13 1.17
N PRO A 119 8.20 5.52 2.31
CA PRO A 119 8.66 6.28 3.47
C PRO A 119 9.81 7.22 3.12
N ALA A 120 9.81 8.44 3.67
CA ALA A 120 10.85 9.42 3.35
C ALA A 120 12.25 8.93 3.72
N TYR A 121 12.35 8.14 4.79
CA TYR A 121 13.61 7.61 5.30
C TYR A 121 14.05 6.29 4.65
N PHE A 122 13.36 5.83 3.58
CA PHE A 122 13.81 4.70 2.77
C PHE A 122 15.12 5.01 2.07
N ASN A 123 16.06 4.07 2.17
CA ASN A 123 17.32 4.12 1.43
C ASN A 123 17.11 3.76 -0.06
N ASP A 124 18.16 3.92 -0.85
CA ASP A 124 18.14 3.66 -2.29
C ASP A 124 17.69 2.23 -2.63
N ALA A 125 18.20 1.22 -1.91
CA ALA A 125 17.82 -0.19 -2.12
C ALA A 125 16.31 -0.43 -1.94
N GLN A 126 15.70 0.20 -0.94
CA GLN A 126 14.28 0.08 -0.64
C GLN A 126 13.42 0.79 -1.69
N ARG A 127 13.88 1.94 -2.20
CA ARG A 127 13.24 2.69 -3.29
C ARG A 127 13.27 1.90 -4.60
N GLN A 128 14.43 1.36 -4.96
CA GLN A 128 14.57 0.52 -6.15
C GLN A 128 13.72 -0.74 -6.05
N ALA A 129 13.72 -1.42 -4.90
CA ALA A 129 12.87 -2.59 -4.66
C ALA A 129 11.36 -2.28 -4.82
N THR A 130 10.93 -1.08 -4.42
CA THR A 130 9.55 -0.63 -4.63
C THR A 130 9.24 -0.39 -6.11
N LYS A 131 10.19 0.20 -6.86
CA LYS A 131 10.07 0.39 -8.30
C LYS A 131 9.99 -0.95 -9.04
N ASP A 132 10.82 -1.92 -8.63
CA ASP A 132 10.83 -3.28 -9.19
C ASP A 132 9.51 -4.00 -8.92
N ALA A 133 8.94 -3.85 -7.71
CA ALA A 133 7.62 -4.39 -7.38
C ALA A 133 6.52 -3.82 -8.30
N GLY A 134 6.57 -2.52 -8.60
CA GLY A 134 5.67 -1.88 -9.58
C GLY A 134 5.82 -2.47 -10.97
N ARG A 135 7.06 -2.66 -11.44
CA ARG A 135 7.36 -3.28 -12.73
C ARG A 135 6.85 -4.74 -12.81
N ILE A 136 7.06 -5.53 -11.76
CA ILE A 136 6.54 -6.91 -11.66
C ILE A 136 5.01 -6.92 -11.70
N ALA A 137 4.36 -5.91 -11.11
CA ALA A 137 2.91 -5.75 -11.16
C ALA A 137 2.37 -5.29 -12.54
N GLY A 138 3.25 -5.06 -13.53
CA GLY A 138 2.88 -4.56 -14.85
C GLY A 138 2.53 -3.07 -14.85
N LEU A 139 3.20 -2.29 -14.00
CA LEU A 139 3.08 -0.84 -13.91
C LEU A 139 4.40 -0.16 -14.32
N ASP A 140 4.33 0.80 -15.24
CA ASP A 140 5.42 1.75 -15.45
C ASP A 140 5.38 2.79 -14.32
N VAL A 141 6.34 2.71 -13.42
CA VAL A 141 6.44 3.60 -12.26
C VAL A 141 7.05 4.92 -12.69
N LYS A 142 6.20 5.90 -13.00
CA LYS A 142 6.60 7.23 -13.46
C LYS A 142 7.34 8.03 -12.41
N ARG A 143 6.98 7.84 -11.15
CA ARG A 143 7.59 8.52 -10.02
C ARG A 143 7.50 7.68 -8.75
N ILE A 144 8.58 7.66 -7.99
CA ILE A 144 8.57 7.34 -6.56
C ILE A 144 8.50 8.67 -5.81
N ILE A 145 7.53 8.83 -4.91
CA ILE A 145 7.34 10.03 -4.09
C ILE A 145 7.34 9.68 -2.61
N ASN A 146 7.91 10.53 -1.77
CA ASN A 146 7.90 10.31 -0.33
C ASN A 146 6.49 10.49 0.26
N GLU A 147 6.10 9.61 1.18
CA GLU A 147 4.78 9.62 1.85
C GLU A 147 4.45 10.99 2.48
N PRO A 148 5.34 11.61 3.30
CA PRO A 148 5.04 12.93 3.86
C PRO A 148 4.96 14.04 2.80
N THR A 149 5.74 13.96 1.73
CA THR A 149 5.66 14.92 0.60
C THR A 149 4.34 14.76 -0.15
N SER A 150 3.89 13.53 -0.33
CA SER A 150 2.59 13.22 -0.92
C SER A 150 1.44 13.75 -0.06
N ALA A 151 1.50 13.55 1.26
CA ALA A 151 0.51 14.09 2.19
C ALA A 151 0.49 15.63 2.19
N ALA A 152 1.67 16.27 2.11
CA ALA A 152 1.77 17.72 1.98
C ALA A 152 1.16 18.23 0.67
N LEU A 153 1.31 17.49 -0.43
CA LEU A 153 0.68 17.81 -1.71
C LEU A 153 -0.85 17.73 -1.63
N ALA A 154 -1.39 16.69 -0.98
CA ALA A 154 -2.82 16.57 -0.73
C ALA A 154 -3.37 17.72 0.13
N TYR A 155 -2.60 18.16 1.13
CA TYR A 155 -2.95 19.30 1.97
C TYR A 155 -2.79 20.64 1.21
N GLY A 156 -1.71 20.80 0.43
CA GLY A 156 -1.32 22.06 -0.20
C GLY A 156 -2.17 22.44 -1.42
N LEU A 157 -2.94 21.50 -2.01
CA LEU A 157 -3.77 21.78 -3.18
C LEU A 157 -4.78 22.91 -2.91
N ASP A 158 -5.30 23.00 -1.69
CA ASP A 158 -6.30 23.98 -1.27
C ASP A 158 -5.69 25.15 -0.46
N ASN A 159 -4.36 25.20 -0.28
CA ASN A 159 -3.70 26.19 0.58
C ASN A 159 -2.58 26.93 -0.15
N GLU A 160 -2.84 28.16 -0.56
CA GLU A 160 -1.90 29.02 -1.29
C GLU A 160 -0.99 29.87 -0.37
N SER A 161 -1.26 29.93 0.94
CA SER A 161 -0.47 30.75 1.88
C SER A 161 0.86 30.10 2.22
N GLU A 162 1.91 30.92 2.36
CA GLU A 162 3.21 30.47 2.87
C GLU A 162 3.08 29.88 4.27
N GLN A 163 3.51 28.63 4.46
CA GLN A 163 3.41 27.88 5.71
C GLN A 163 4.59 26.94 5.89
N LYS A 164 5.07 26.82 7.14
CA LYS A 164 5.99 25.77 7.55
C LYS A 164 5.20 24.69 8.27
N ILE A 165 5.16 23.51 7.70
CA ILE A 165 4.39 22.39 8.24
C ILE A 165 5.32 21.27 8.72
N MET A 166 4.90 20.59 9.76
CA MET A 166 5.47 19.32 10.17
C MET A 166 4.53 18.21 9.73
N VAL A 167 5.00 17.29 8.91
CA VAL A 167 4.29 16.05 8.61
C VAL A 167 4.85 14.98 9.52
N TYR A 168 4.00 14.44 10.38
CA TYR A 168 4.32 13.37 11.33
C TYR A 168 3.58 12.14 10.87
N ASP A 169 4.30 11.20 10.27
CA ASP A 169 3.75 9.98 9.67
C ASP A 169 4.13 8.76 10.51
N LEU A 170 3.14 8.21 11.22
CA LEU A 170 3.29 6.97 11.98
C LEU A 170 2.36 5.91 11.38
N GLY A 171 2.91 5.14 10.47
CA GLY A 171 2.23 4.05 9.79
C GLY A 171 2.18 2.77 10.60
N GLY A 172 1.95 1.64 9.90
CA GLY A 172 1.97 0.31 10.53
C GLY A 172 3.37 -0.20 10.84
N GLY A 173 4.37 0.16 10.03
CA GLY A 173 5.72 -0.39 10.13
C GLY A 173 6.84 0.64 10.22
N THR A 174 6.59 1.89 9.84
CA THR A 174 7.58 2.96 9.75
C THR A 174 7.08 4.22 10.43
N PHE A 175 8.03 5.02 10.87
CA PHE A 175 7.83 6.37 11.37
C PHE A 175 8.69 7.34 10.58
N ASP A 176 8.08 8.39 10.03
CA ASP A 176 8.75 9.50 9.36
C ASP A 176 8.27 10.85 9.89
N VAL A 177 9.17 11.80 9.94
CA VAL A 177 8.86 13.20 10.20
C VAL A 177 9.57 14.07 9.18
N SER A 178 8.81 14.96 8.51
CA SER A 178 9.36 15.91 7.55
C SER A 178 8.93 17.32 7.90
N ILE A 179 9.87 18.25 7.77
CA ILE A 179 9.61 19.68 7.86
C ILE A 179 9.55 20.22 6.44
N ILE A 180 8.42 20.80 6.10
CA ILE A 180 8.09 21.18 4.74
C ILE A 180 7.64 22.64 4.71
N GLU A 181 8.15 23.40 3.76
CA GLU A 181 7.69 24.75 3.44
C GLU A 181 6.77 24.70 2.22
N ILE A 182 5.59 25.29 2.34
CA ILE A 182 4.60 25.42 1.26
C ILE A 182 4.45 26.90 0.98
N GLY A 183 4.58 27.31 -0.27
CA GLY A 183 4.35 28.69 -0.65
C GLY A 183 4.69 28.98 -2.11
N GLY A 184 4.02 29.94 -2.73
CA GLY A 184 4.33 30.38 -4.10
C GLY A 184 4.24 29.29 -5.17
N GLY A 185 3.43 28.25 -4.97
CA GLY A 185 3.35 27.11 -5.89
C GLY A 185 4.51 26.10 -5.75
N VAL A 186 5.26 26.15 -4.64
CA VAL A 186 6.35 25.23 -4.33
C VAL A 186 6.05 24.51 -3.02
N ILE A 187 6.33 23.22 -2.98
CA ILE A 187 6.39 22.39 -1.78
C ILE A 187 7.83 21.94 -1.66
N GLU A 188 8.54 22.48 -0.69
CA GLU A 188 9.95 22.21 -0.43
C GLU A 188 10.14 21.48 0.88
N VAL A 189 10.75 20.31 0.84
CA VAL A 189 11.18 19.57 2.04
C VAL A 189 12.47 20.20 2.54
N LEU A 190 12.44 20.76 3.75
CA LEU A 190 13.62 21.35 4.39
C LEU A 190 14.48 20.28 5.07
N SER A 191 13.82 19.30 5.69
CA SER A 191 14.48 18.17 6.32
C SER A 191 13.53 17.01 6.50
N THR A 192 14.12 15.80 6.61
CA THR A 192 13.39 14.58 6.99
C THR A 192 14.22 13.73 7.93
N ASN A 193 13.56 13.01 8.81
CA ASN A 193 14.16 12.01 9.70
C ASN A 193 13.13 10.91 10.00
N GLY A 194 13.55 9.76 10.52
CA GLY A 194 12.61 8.68 10.78
C GLY A 194 13.21 7.42 11.35
N ASN A 195 12.37 6.39 11.45
CA ASN A 195 12.74 5.04 11.85
C ASN A 195 11.94 4.03 11.02
N THR A 196 12.63 3.27 10.17
CA THR A 196 12.03 2.29 9.27
C THR A 196 11.53 1.02 9.97
N HIS A 197 11.70 0.91 11.30
CA HIS A 197 11.31 -0.22 12.13
C HIS A 197 10.51 0.21 13.37
N LEU A 198 9.75 1.30 13.28
CA LEU A 198 8.86 1.79 14.32
C LEU A 198 7.49 2.10 13.72
N GLY A 199 6.46 1.41 14.15
CA GLY A 199 5.09 1.62 13.67
C GLY A 199 4.05 0.86 14.47
N GLY A 200 2.81 0.87 13.99
CA GLY A 200 1.66 0.26 14.65
C GLY A 200 1.82 -1.23 14.99
N ASP A 201 2.59 -1.98 14.20
CA ASP A 201 2.89 -3.39 14.46
C ASP A 201 3.70 -3.57 15.77
N ASP A 202 4.54 -2.59 16.13
CA ASP A 202 5.31 -2.62 17.37
C ASP A 202 4.40 -2.34 18.57
N PHE A 203 3.40 -1.46 18.42
CA PHE A 203 2.36 -1.25 19.43
C PHE A 203 1.51 -2.51 19.64
N ASP A 204 1.14 -3.20 18.55
CA ASP A 204 0.43 -4.49 18.63
C ASP A 204 1.27 -5.52 19.33
N GLN A 205 2.57 -5.60 19.05
CA GLN A 205 3.47 -6.56 19.70
C GLN A 205 3.53 -6.36 21.21
N ARG A 206 3.50 -5.11 21.72
CA ARG A 206 3.43 -4.84 23.17
C ARG A 206 2.17 -5.42 23.81
N ILE A 207 1.02 -5.33 23.11
CA ILE A 207 -0.22 -5.93 23.58
C ILE A 207 -0.12 -7.46 23.54
N ILE A 208 0.41 -8.04 22.46
CA ILE A 208 0.61 -9.48 22.32
C ILE A 208 1.48 -10.01 23.46
N ASP A 209 2.63 -9.39 23.70
CA ASP A 209 3.56 -9.80 24.77
C ASP A 209 2.89 -9.73 26.15
N TYR A 210 2.10 -8.70 26.41
CA TYR A 210 1.32 -8.56 27.62
C TYR A 210 0.29 -9.69 27.77
N LEU A 211 -0.49 -10.01 26.72
CA LEU A 211 -1.50 -11.07 26.74
C LEU A 211 -0.86 -12.46 26.93
N VAL A 212 0.26 -12.73 26.27
CA VAL A 212 1.03 -13.98 26.46
C VAL A 212 1.50 -14.11 27.91
N ALA A 213 2.02 -13.03 28.49
CA ALA A 213 2.49 -13.02 29.88
C ALA A 213 1.34 -13.23 30.87
N GLU A 214 0.21 -12.54 30.70
CA GLU A 214 -0.97 -12.70 31.56
C GLU A 214 -1.56 -14.12 31.44
N PHE A 215 -1.66 -14.67 30.23
CA PHE A 215 -2.13 -16.04 30.03
C PHE A 215 -1.20 -17.07 30.67
N LYS A 216 0.12 -16.89 30.53
CA LYS A 216 1.12 -17.77 31.15
C LYS A 216 1.04 -17.72 32.67
N LYS A 217 0.77 -16.56 33.25
CA LYS A 217 0.59 -16.36 34.69
C LYS A 217 -0.68 -17.03 35.20
N ALA A 218 -1.78 -16.96 34.43
CA ALA A 218 -3.08 -17.53 34.82
C ALA A 218 -3.17 -19.06 34.63
N GLU A 219 -2.68 -19.54 33.47
CA GLU A 219 -2.88 -20.94 33.04
C GLU A 219 -1.59 -21.78 33.03
N GLY A 220 -0.42 -21.18 33.29
CA GLY A 220 0.88 -21.86 33.26
C GLY A 220 1.37 -22.25 31.85
N MET A 221 0.67 -21.83 30.80
CA MET A 221 0.92 -22.21 29.41
C MET A 221 1.49 -21.04 28.61
N ASP A 222 2.43 -21.33 27.70
CA ASP A 222 3.07 -20.36 26.84
C ASP A 222 2.47 -20.41 25.42
N LEU A 223 1.68 -19.40 25.07
CA LEU A 223 1.02 -19.31 23.76
C LEU A 223 1.98 -18.97 22.61
N SER A 224 3.20 -18.49 22.89
CA SER A 224 4.15 -18.07 21.85
C SER A 224 4.57 -19.19 20.89
N LYS A 225 4.36 -20.45 21.27
CA LYS A 225 4.68 -21.65 20.48
C LYS A 225 3.51 -22.13 19.60
N ASP A 226 2.32 -21.60 19.82
CA ASP A 226 1.11 -21.94 19.06
C ASP A 226 0.85 -20.86 17.99
N LYS A 227 1.14 -21.16 16.75
CA LYS A 227 1.00 -20.22 15.63
C LYS A 227 -0.43 -19.72 15.43
N MET A 228 -1.42 -20.59 15.62
CA MET A 228 -2.83 -20.19 15.50
C MET A 228 -3.24 -19.27 16.66
N ALA A 229 -2.81 -19.58 17.89
CA ALA A 229 -3.03 -18.71 19.03
C ALA A 229 -2.35 -17.34 18.83
N MET A 230 -1.09 -17.32 18.36
CA MET A 230 -0.37 -16.09 18.08
C MET A 230 -1.05 -15.24 17.00
N GLN A 231 -1.57 -15.84 15.94
CA GLN A 231 -2.31 -15.11 14.92
C GLN A 231 -3.61 -14.49 15.47
N ARG A 232 -4.35 -15.24 16.29
CA ARG A 232 -5.55 -14.73 16.98
C ARG A 232 -5.22 -13.61 17.96
N LEU A 233 -4.09 -13.71 18.67
CA LEU A 233 -3.59 -12.64 19.53
C LEU A 233 -3.23 -11.39 18.72
N LYS A 234 -2.59 -11.54 17.55
CA LYS A 234 -2.24 -10.43 16.67
C LYS A 234 -3.47 -9.66 16.22
N GLU A 235 -4.51 -10.36 15.76
CA GLU A 235 -5.77 -9.72 15.33
C GLU A 235 -6.49 -9.04 16.50
N ALA A 236 -6.52 -9.69 17.67
CA ALA A 236 -7.12 -9.11 18.86
C ALA A 236 -6.35 -7.89 19.39
N ALA A 237 -5.02 -7.90 19.30
CA ALA A 237 -4.17 -6.78 19.69
C ALA A 237 -4.39 -5.57 18.75
N GLU A 238 -4.39 -5.76 17.43
CA GLU A 238 -4.69 -4.71 16.46
C GLU A 238 -6.08 -4.11 16.72
N LYS A 239 -7.09 -4.96 16.96
CA LYS A 239 -8.45 -4.52 17.28
C LYS A 239 -8.47 -3.70 18.57
N ALA A 240 -7.84 -4.21 19.64
CA ALA A 240 -7.78 -3.53 20.93
C ALA A 240 -7.07 -2.17 20.83
N LYS A 241 -5.95 -2.07 20.09
CA LYS A 241 -5.25 -0.81 19.80
C LYS A 241 -6.19 0.20 19.14
N LYS A 242 -6.94 -0.21 18.13
CA LYS A 242 -7.91 0.64 17.43
C LYS A 242 -9.04 1.09 18.35
N GLU A 243 -9.62 0.20 19.13
CA GLU A 243 -10.69 0.52 20.08
C GLU A 243 -10.22 1.47 21.17
N LEU A 244 -9.02 1.25 21.75
CA LEU A 244 -8.44 2.12 22.77
C LEU A 244 -8.08 3.53 22.27
N SER A 245 -8.10 3.77 20.96
CA SER A 245 -8.00 5.14 20.43
C SER A 245 -9.29 5.95 20.66
N THR A 246 -10.43 5.29 20.88
CA THR A 246 -11.74 5.95 21.10
C THR A 246 -12.31 5.72 22.49
N VAL A 247 -12.16 4.51 23.05
CA VAL A 247 -12.66 4.16 24.39
C VAL A 247 -11.51 4.03 25.40
N THR A 248 -11.83 4.09 26.68
CA THR A 248 -10.84 4.01 27.78
C THR A 248 -10.51 2.59 28.21
N THR A 249 -11.36 1.61 27.86
CA THR A 249 -11.17 0.21 28.17
C THR A 249 -11.74 -0.66 27.05
N THR A 250 -11.12 -1.81 26.80
CA THR A 250 -11.64 -2.84 25.89
C THR A 250 -11.47 -4.23 26.50
N ASN A 251 -12.35 -5.16 26.15
CA ASN A 251 -12.25 -6.55 26.57
C ASN A 251 -11.73 -7.40 25.41
N ILE A 252 -10.65 -8.14 25.65
CA ILE A 252 -10.04 -9.08 24.73
C ILE A 252 -10.46 -10.48 25.14
N ASN A 253 -11.47 -11.02 24.47
CA ASN A 253 -12.03 -12.35 24.76
C ASN A 253 -11.75 -13.28 23.57
N LEU A 254 -10.91 -14.29 23.80
CA LEU A 254 -10.52 -15.30 22.82
C LEU A 254 -10.87 -16.70 23.37
N PRO A 255 -12.10 -17.16 23.16
CA PRO A 255 -12.52 -18.49 23.58
C PRO A 255 -11.73 -19.56 22.79
N PHE A 256 -11.42 -20.69 23.46
CA PHE A 256 -10.70 -21.81 22.86
C PHE A 256 -9.37 -21.38 22.23
N ILE A 257 -8.58 -20.55 22.94
CA ILE A 257 -7.30 -20.04 22.43
C ILE A 257 -6.28 -21.15 22.28
N THR A 258 -6.29 -22.11 23.21
CA THR A 258 -5.47 -23.33 23.17
C THR A 258 -6.15 -24.42 23.99
N MET A 259 -5.51 -25.61 24.10
CA MET A 259 -6.01 -26.76 24.83
C MET A 259 -4.88 -27.49 25.58
N ASN A 260 -5.15 -27.98 26.77
CA ASN A 260 -4.28 -28.89 27.52
C ASN A 260 -5.04 -30.18 27.92
N GLN A 261 -4.44 -30.98 28.80
CA GLN A 261 -5.05 -32.24 29.29
C GLN A 261 -6.35 -32.02 30.09
N ASP A 262 -6.51 -30.85 30.69
CA ASP A 262 -7.70 -30.46 31.45
C ASP A 262 -8.83 -29.91 30.58
N GLY A 263 -8.60 -29.79 29.27
CA GLY A 263 -9.57 -29.29 28.29
C GLY A 263 -9.18 -27.95 27.67
N PRO A 264 -10.16 -27.31 26.99
CA PRO A 264 -9.94 -26.04 26.29
C PRO A 264 -9.67 -24.91 27.29
N LYS A 265 -8.79 -23.98 26.89
CA LYS A 265 -8.43 -22.79 27.63
C LYS A 265 -8.89 -21.55 26.90
N HIS A 266 -9.25 -20.52 27.64
CA HIS A 266 -9.81 -19.28 27.15
C HIS A 266 -8.97 -18.11 27.65
N LEU A 267 -8.79 -17.09 26.80
CA LEU A 267 -8.19 -15.83 27.24
C LEU A 267 -9.31 -14.80 27.36
N ASP A 268 -9.41 -14.16 28.52
CA ASP A 268 -10.35 -13.07 28.78
C ASP A 268 -9.64 -12.01 29.63
N VAL A 269 -9.24 -10.92 28.97
CA VAL A 269 -8.45 -9.84 29.57
C VAL A 269 -9.08 -8.50 29.25
N THR A 270 -9.33 -7.68 30.27
CA THR A 270 -9.71 -6.29 30.10
C THR A 270 -8.45 -5.44 30.06
N LEU A 271 -8.24 -4.72 28.93
CA LEU A 271 -7.13 -3.81 28.73
C LEU A 271 -7.63 -2.36 28.81
N SER A 272 -7.02 -1.56 29.69
CA SER A 272 -7.30 -0.13 29.77
C SER A 272 -6.34 0.66 28.87
N ARG A 273 -6.78 1.85 28.41
CA ARG A 273 -5.91 2.80 27.69
C ARG A 273 -4.68 3.17 28.52
N ALA A 274 -4.85 3.42 29.84
CA ALA A 274 -3.74 3.73 30.71
C ALA A 274 -2.68 2.61 30.75
N LYS A 275 -3.10 1.34 30.74
CA LYS A 275 -2.17 0.20 30.64
C LYS A 275 -1.53 0.08 29.27
N PHE A 276 -2.27 0.32 28.21
CA PHE A 276 -1.74 0.39 26.84
C PHE A 276 -0.69 1.51 26.71
N ASP A 277 -0.98 2.72 27.21
CA ASP A 277 -0.05 3.85 27.21
C ASP A 277 1.24 3.52 28.00
N GLU A 278 1.12 2.85 29.15
CA GLU A 278 2.27 2.35 29.93
C GLU A 278 3.13 1.37 29.12
N LEU A 279 2.50 0.39 28.44
CA LEU A 279 3.19 -0.63 27.65
C LEU A 279 3.91 -0.07 26.41
N THR A 280 3.48 1.09 25.90
CA THR A 280 3.93 1.66 24.63
C THR A 280 4.63 3.02 24.80
N ALA A 281 4.87 3.46 26.04
CA ALA A 281 5.47 4.77 26.31
C ALA A 281 6.82 4.96 25.61
N ASP A 282 7.67 3.94 25.63
CA ASP A 282 8.99 3.96 24.97
C ASP A 282 8.90 4.07 23.44
N LEU A 283 7.84 3.52 22.83
CA LEU A 283 7.60 3.64 21.39
C LEU A 283 7.20 5.08 21.02
N VAL A 284 6.34 5.70 21.82
CA VAL A 284 5.95 7.11 21.64
C VAL A 284 7.16 8.02 21.84
N ASP A 285 7.94 7.83 22.91
CA ASP A 285 9.15 8.58 23.18
C ASP A 285 10.20 8.40 22.07
N GLY A 286 10.27 7.21 21.48
CA GLY A 286 11.15 6.87 20.36
C GLY A 286 10.92 7.73 19.12
N THR A 287 9.70 8.25 18.92
CA THR A 287 9.39 9.15 17.81
C THR A 287 9.95 10.55 18.00
N MET A 288 10.12 10.98 19.25
CA MET A 288 10.50 12.37 19.58
C MET A 288 11.98 12.68 19.31
N GLY A 289 12.84 11.64 19.21
CA GLY A 289 14.23 11.79 18.77
C GLY A 289 14.31 12.32 17.34
N PRO A 290 13.77 11.58 16.36
CA PRO A 290 13.66 12.04 14.97
C PRO A 290 12.98 13.41 14.80
N VAL A 291 11.91 13.70 15.57
CA VAL A 291 11.22 15.00 15.53
C VAL A 291 12.20 16.15 15.88
N ARG A 292 12.95 16.01 16.98
CA ARG A 292 13.95 17.02 17.36
C ARG A 292 15.04 17.17 16.31
N GLN A 293 15.49 16.06 15.75
CA GLN A 293 16.56 16.08 14.74
C GLN A 293 16.08 16.75 13.44
N ALA A 294 14.87 16.46 12.96
CA ALA A 294 14.33 17.09 11.76
C ALA A 294 14.19 18.61 11.94
N LEU A 295 13.69 19.09 13.07
CA LEU A 295 13.62 20.53 13.35
C LEU A 295 15.01 21.17 13.41
N SER A 296 15.97 20.51 14.06
CA SER A 296 17.37 20.99 14.14
C SER A 296 18.01 21.07 12.75
N ASP A 297 17.80 20.06 11.91
CA ASP A 297 18.34 20.01 10.54
C ASP A 297 17.70 21.08 9.64
N ALA A 298 16.42 21.41 9.86
CA ALA A 298 15.73 22.51 9.18
C ALA A 298 16.13 23.91 9.73
N GLY A 299 16.88 23.97 10.82
CA GLY A 299 17.22 25.24 11.49
C GLY A 299 16.03 25.93 12.15
N LEU A 300 14.98 25.17 12.52
CA LEU A 300 13.73 25.69 13.05
C LEU A 300 13.49 25.21 14.49
N SER A 301 12.81 26.06 15.25
CA SER A 301 12.21 25.69 16.54
C SER A 301 10.80 25.16 16.35
N ALA A 302 10.28 24.41 17.32
CA ALA A 302 8.91 23.90 17.28
C ALA A 302 7.84 25.02 17.20
N SER A 303 8.14 26.22 17.73
CA SER A 303 7.23 27.37 17.69
C SER A 303 7.07 27.99 16.29
N GLU A 304 8.05 27.79 15.40
CA GLU A 304 8.03 28.28 14.01
C GLU A 304 7.24 27.39 13.06
N ILE A 305 6.79 26.24 13.54
CA ILE A 305 5.89 25.37 12.78
C ILE A 305 4.47 25.96 12.83
N ASP A 306 3.88 26.20 11.67
CA ASP A 306 2.51 26.73 11.56
C ASP A 306 1.46 25.64 11.80
N LYS A 307 1.66 24.46 11.22
CA LYS A 307 0.74 23.32 11.34
C LYS A 307 1.47 21.99 11.47
N VAL A 308 0.81 21.05 12.14
CA VAL A 308 1.23 19.65 12.21
C VAL A 308 0.19 18.80 11.52
N LEU A 309 0.59 18.07 10.47
CA LEU A 309 -0.23 17.09 9.78
C LEU A 309 0.09 15.71 10.34
N LEU A 310 -0.95 14.99 10.76
CA LEU A 310 -0.82 13.60 11.21
C LEU A 310 -1.20 12.66 10.07
N VAL A 311 -0.29 11.76 9.74
CA VAL A 311 -0.40 10.78 8.66
C VAL A 311 -0.18 9.39 9.23
N GLY A 312 -0.79 8.38 8.61
CA GLY A 312 -0.72 7.00 9.07
C GLY A 312 -1.71 6.69 10.20
N GLY A 313 -2.29 5.48 10.15
CA GLY A 313 -3.35 5.08 11.08
C GLY A 313 -2.95 5.06 12.54
N SER A 314 -1.65 4.88 12.87
CA SER A 314 -1.15 4.85 14.25
C SER A 314 -1.11 6.23 14.91
N THR A 315 -1.21 7.33 14.14
CA THR A 315 -1.37 8.69 14.68
C THR A 315 -2.73 8.92 15.34
N ARG A 316 -3.67 7.99 15.20
CA ARG A 316 -4.95 8.02 15.91
C ARG A 316 -4.82 7.68 17.41
N ILE A 317 -3.67 7.12 17.83
CA ILE A 317 -3.37 6.80 19.24
C ILE A 317 -3.30 8.10 20.05
N PRO A 318 -4.13 8.27 21.11
CA PRO A 318 -4.18 9.51 21.87
C PRO A 318 -2.84 9.94 22.47
N ALA A 319 -2.05 8.99 23.00
CA ALA A 319 -0.73 9.27 23.55
C ALA A 319 0.24 9.87 22.52
N VAL A 320 0.15 9.44 21.25
CA VAL A 320 0.94 10.01 20.13
C VAL A 320 0.52 11.46 19.86
N GLN A 321 -0.79 11.71 19.74
CA GLN A 321 -1.31 13.07 19.51
C GLN A 321 -0.91 14.03 20.61
N GLU A 322 -1.02 13.58 21.86
CA GLU A 322 -0.65 14.39 23.05
C GLU A 322 0.86 14.68 23.09
N ALA A 323 1.71 13.69 22.77
CA ALA A 323 3.16 13.89 22.70
C ALA A 323 3.55 14.96 21.67
N VAL A 324 2.96 14.87 20.46
CA VAL A 324 3.19 15.86 19.39
C VAL A 324 2.70 17.24 19.80
N LYS A 325 1.47 17.33 20.31
CA LYS A 325 0.87 18.58 20.78
C LYS A 325 1.71 19.23 21.91
N LYS A 326 2.13 18.43 22.90
CA LYS A 326 2.95 18.90 24.01
C LYS A 326 4.29 19.46 23.53
N TYR A 327 4.90 18.81 22.53
CA TYR A 327 6.19 19.22 22.02
C TYR A 327 6.11 20.47 21.12
N THR A 328 5.14 20.52 20.21
CA THR A 328 5.00 21.61 19.24
C THR A 328 4.18 22.79 19.76
N GLY A 329 3.39 22.60 20.81
CA GLY A 329 2.41 23.59 21.28
C GLY A 329 1.24 23.80 20.31
N LYS A 330 1.15 23.00 19.24
CA LYS A 330 0.11 23.10 18.19
C LYS A 330 -0.86 21.94 18.27
N GLU A 331 -2.15 22.24 18.08
CA GLU A 331 -3.15 21.20 17.87
C GLU A 331 -2.94 20.57 16.49
N PRO A 332 -2.82 19.24 16.37
CA PRO A 332 -2.69 18.60 15.08
C PRO A 332 -3.87 18.89 14.17
N PHE A 333 -3.58 19.14 12.88
CA PHE A 333 -4.62 19.41 11.88
C PHE A 333 -5.40 18.14 11.55
N LYS A 334 -6.74 18.23 11.57
CA LYS A 334 -7.67 17.09 11.39
C LYS A 334 -8.45 17.14 10.06
N GLY A 335 -8.09 18.05 9.16
CA GLY A 335 -8.81 18.26 7.91
C GLY A 335 -8.47 17.29 6.78
N ILE A 336 -7.49 16.39 6.97
CA ILE A 336 -7.15 15.33 6.02
C ILE A 336 -7.37 13.95 6.64
N ASN A 337 -7.73 12.98 5.81
CA ASN A 337 -7.81 11.59 6.27
C ASN A 337 -6.41 10.97 6.30
N PRO A 338 -5.88 10.59 7.48
CA PRO A 338 -4.52 10.08 7.61
C PRO A 338 -4.28 8.73 6.90
N ASP A 339 -5.34 8.02 6.52
CA ASP A 339 -5.25 6.72 5.84
C ASP A 339 -5.32 6.85 4.30
N GLU A 340 -5.66 8.04 3.77
CA GLU A 340 -5.92 8.27 2.34
C GLU A 340 -5.07 9.38 1.73
N CYS A 341 -4.64 10.36 2.53
CA CYS A 341 -4.00 11.58 2.02
C CYS A 341 -2.72 11.29 1.22
N VAL A 342 -2.02 10.22 1.54
CA VAL A 342 -0.81 9.80 0.82
C VAL A 342 -1.15 9.34 -0.60
N ALA A 343 -2.17 8.50 -0.77
CA ALA A 343 -2.63 8.08 -2.11
C ALA A 343 -3.21 9.25 -2.91
N VAL A 344 -3.94 10.15 -2.25
CA VAL A 344 -4.47 11.38 -2.84
C VAL A 344 -3.34 12.25 -3.41
N GLY A 345 -2.29 12.51 -2.63
CA GLY A 345 -1.14 13.28 -3.11
C GLY A 345 -0.39 12.58 -4.25
N ALA A 346 -0.26 11.25 -4.20
CA ALA A 346 0.32 10.47 -5.30
C ALA A 346 -0.53 10.58 -6.59
N ALA A 347 -1.86 10.59 -6.47
CA ALA A 347 -2.76 10.79 -7.61
C ALA A 347 -2.64 12.21 -8.20
N ILE A 348 -2.52 13.25 -7.37
CA ILE A 348 -2.26 14.62 -7.82
C ILE A 348 -0.94 14.67 -8.61
N GLN A 349 0.12 14.04 -8.10
CA GLN A 349 1.40 13.95 -8.83
C GLN A 349 1.25 13.18 -10.14
N GLY A 350 0.47 12.10 -10.17
CA GLY A 350 0.14 11.35 -11.38
C GLY A 350 -0.60 12.21 -12.42
N GLY A 351 -1.62 12.94 -11.98
CA GLY A 351 -2.37 13.88 -12.82
C GLY A 351 -1.47 14.97 -13.42
N LYS A 352 -0.57 15.53 -12.61
CA LYS A 352 0.42 16.48 -13.08
C LYS A 352 1.32 15.91 -14.19
N LEU A 353 1.80 14.68 -14.03
CA LEU A 353 2.60 13.97 -15.03
C LEU A 353 1.80 13.67 -16.31
N ALA A 354 0.51 13.43 -16.17
CA ALA A 354 -0.42 13.22 -17.28
C ALA A 354 -0.86 14.53 -17.96
N GLY A 355 -0.55 15.71 -17.38
CA GLY A 355 -0.97 17.02 -17.89
C GLY A 355 -2.42 17.37 -17.54
N ASP A 356 -2.96 16.84 -16.45
CA ASP A 356 -4.30 17.16 -15.94
C ASP A 356 -4.28 18.59 -15.34
N GLU A 357 -5.12 19.49 -15.87
CA GLU A 357 -5.17 20.89 -15.44
C GLU A 357 -5.58 21.04 -13.96
N GLY A 358 -6.40 20.12 -13.44
CA GLY A 358 -6.84 20.12 -12.04
C GLY A 358 -5.74 19.74 -11.03
N ALA A 359 -4.64 19.11 -11.50
CA ALA A 359 -3.51 18.75 -10.63
C ALA A 359 -2.60 19.94 -10.26
N GLY A 360 -2.85 21.13 -10.81
CA GLY A 360 -2.09 22.35 -10.54
C GLY A 360 -0.64 22.29 -11.05
N SER A 361 0.10 23.39 -10.86
CA SER A 361 1.50 23.54 -11.31
C SER A 361 2.52 23.47 -10.16
N VAL A 362 2.15 22.87 -9.01
CA VAL A 362 3.01 22.83 -7.81
C VAL A 362 4.33 22.13 -8.10
N LEU A 363 5.46 22.79 -7.79
CA LEU A 363 6.80 22.21 -7.87
C LEU A 363 7.10 21.47 -6.56
N LEU A 364 7.51 20.19 -6.65
CA LEU A 364 7.97 19.41 -5.51
C LEU A 364 9.49 19.36 -5.46
N LEU A 365 10.06 19.78 -4.36
CA LEU A 365 11.49 19.67 -4.05
C LEU A 365 11.65 18.78 -2.82
N ASP A 366 12.16 17.58 -3.05
CA ASP A 366 12.39 16.59 -2.00
C ASP A 366 13.87 16.54 -1.60
N VAL A 367 14.25 15.76 -0.58
CA VAL A 367 15.61 15.67 -0.08
C VAL A 367 16.07 14.23 0.06
N THR A 368 17.41 14.01 0.00
CA THR A 368 17.99 12.72 0.38
C THR A 368 18.00 12.57 1.90
N PRO A 369 17.51 11.43 2.46
CA PRO A 369 17.36 11.31 3.92
C PRO A 369 18.68 11.09 4.66
N LEU A 370 19.71 10.55 3.98
CA LEU A 370 20.98 10.15 4.55
C LEU A 370 22.14 10.67 3.71
N SER A 371 23.27 10.96 4.37
CA SER A 371 24.50 11.34 3.67
C SER A 371 25.05 10.20 2.83
N LEU A 372 25.61 10.56 1.68
CA LEU A 372 26.24 9.65 0.72
C LEU A 372 27.72 9.97 0.58
N GLY A 373 28.53 8.95 0.49
CA GLY A 373 29.96 9.11 0.38
C GLY A 373 30.68 7.84 -0.09
N ILE A 374 32.00 7.90 -0.08
CA ILE A 374 32.85 6.76 -0.37
C ILE A 374 33.80 6.47 0.79
N GLU A 375 34.26 5.23 0.86
CA GLU A 375 35.36 4.86 1.73
C GLU A 375 36.69 5.44 1.20
N THR A 376 37.43 6.09 2.09
CA THR A 376 38.74 6.64 1.81
C THR A 376 39.82 6.04 2.72
N LEU A 377 41.06 6.45 2.56
CA LEU A 377 42.20 5.93 3.31
C LEU A 377 41.94 5.86 4.82
N GLY A 378 42.19 4.69 5.41
CA GLY A 378 41.94 4.44 6.84
C GLY A 378 40.50 4.00 7.17
N GLY A 379 39.67 3.66 6.16
CA GLY A 379 38.30 3.20 6.36
C GLY A 379 37.31 4.33 6.72
N VAL A 380 37.68 5.57 6.42
CA VAL A 380 36.87 6.75 6.72
C VAL A 380 35.77 6.91 5.68
N ALA A 381 34.53 7.19 6.12
CA ALA A 381 33.44 7.58 5.23
C ALA A 381 33.56 9.08 4.88
N THR A 382 34.00 9.37 3.66
CA THR A 382 34.09 10.74 3.15
C THR A 382 32.79 11.10 2.44
N LYS A 383 32.04 12.04 3.00
CA LYS A 383 30.76 12.50 2.48
C LYS A 383 30.95 13.38 1.25
N LEU A 384 30.16 13.14 0.20
CA LEU A 384 30.04 13.99 -0.99
C LEU A 384 28.69 14.69 -1.02
N ILE A 385 27.63 14.03 -0.55
CA ILE A 385 26.31 14.61 -0.42
C ILE A 385 25.87 14.48 1.03
N ASP A 386 25.55 15.59 1.66
CA ASP A 386 25.02 15.60 3.03
C ASP A 386 23.53 15.22 3.03
N ARG A 387 23.06 14.63 4.14
CA ARG A 387 21.63 14.42 4.36
C ARG A 387 20.85 15.72 4.23
N ASN A 388 19.60 15.63 3.85
CA ASN A 388 18.71 16.75 3.57
C ASN A 388 19.19 17.66 2.42
N THR A 389 20.03 17.17 1.53
CA THR A 389 20.32 17.83 0.25
C THR A 389 19.14 17.67 -0.68
N THR A 390 18.66 18.78 -1.25
CA THR A 390 17.55 18.79 -2.22
C THR A 390 17.86 17.95 -3.46
N ILE A 391 16.91 17.16 -3.91
CA ILE A 391 16.99 16.30 -5.09
C ILE A 391 16.02 16.75 -6.19
N PRO A 392 16.36 16.56 -7.50
CA PRO A 392 17.58 15.90 -8.01
C PRO A 392 18.85 16.72 -7.79
N THR A 393 19.99 16.04 -7.62
CA THR A 393 21.30 16.71 -7.42
C THR A 393 22.45 15.91 -8.02
N ASN A 394 23.49 16.64 -8.42
CA ASN A 394 24.73 16.07 -8.91
C ASN A 394 25.91 16.70 -8.17
N LYS A 395 26.80 15.86 -7.58
CA LYS A 395 27.99 16.30 -6.85
C LYS A 395 29.20 15.54 -7.32
N LYS A 396 30.31 16.28 -7.48
CA LYS A 396 31.60 15.77 -7.93
C LYS A 396 32.70 16.12 -6.96
N GLN A 397 33.62 15.19 -6.75
CA GLN A 397 34.82 15.44 -5.95
C GLN A 397 35.99 14.65 -6.53
N ILE A 398 37.18 15.27 -6.50
CA ILE A 398 38.41 14.66 -6.98
C ILE A 398 39.11 13.95 -5.80
N PHE A 399 39.43 12.69 -6.01
CA PHE A 399 40.24 11.85 -5.12
C PHE A 399 41.53 11.44 -5.81
N SER A 400 42.39 10.71 -5.12
CA SER A 400 43.65 10.25 -5.67
C SER A 400 44.03 8.85 -5.16
N THR A 401 45.10 8.27 -5.69
CA THR A 401 45.63 6.99 -5.26
C THR A 401 46.31 7.07 -3.89
N ALA A 402 46.22 5.98 -3.12
CA ALA A 402 46.78 5.86 -1.78
C ALA A 402 48.23 5.32 -1.77
N GLU A 403 48.65 4.65 -2.86
CA GLU A 403 49.95 4.00 -3.00
C GLU A 403 50.66 4.43 -4.29
N ASP A 404 52.01 4.33 -4.29
CA ASP A 404 52.79 4.60 -5.48
C ASP A 404 52.57 3.50 -6.54
N ASN A 405 52.47 3.92 -7.80
CA ASN A 405 52.22 3.05 -8.96
C ASN A 405 50.93 2.24 -8.90
N GLN A 406 49.96 2.71 -8.16
CA GLN A 406 48.63 2.11 -8.09
C GLN A 406 47.90 2.30 -9.43
N THR A 407 47.50 1.19 -10.08
CA THR A 407 46.87 1.17 -11.40
C THR A 407 45.36 0.98 -11.36
N ALA A 408 44.79 0.79 -10.16
CA ALA A 408 43.34 0.65 -9.95
C ALA A 408 42.94 1.17 -8.57
N VAL A 409 41.69 1.61 -8.44
CA VAL A 409 41.07 1.97 -7.17
C VAL A 409 39.74 1.25 -7.02
N ASP A 410 39.44 0.80 -5.81
CA ASP A 410 38.13 0.28 -5.46
C ASP A 410 37.29 1.44 -4.90
N ILE A 411 36.12 1.67 -5.47
CA ILE A 411 35.15 2.67 -5.03
C ILE A 411 34.10 1.95 -4.21
N HIS A 412 34.16 2.10 -2.90
CA HIS A 412 33.17 1.58 -1.95
C HIS A 412 32.21 2.69 -1.58
N VAL A 413 30.98 2.58 -2.07
CA VAL A 413 29.92 3.58 -1.87
C VAL A 413 29.15 3.25 -0.60
N VAL A 414 29.00 4.25 0.27
CA VAL A 414 28.35 4.09 1.58
C VAL A 414 27.30 5.17 1.82
N GLN A 415 26.27 4.83 2.61
CA GLN A 415 25.20 5.72 3.03
C GLN A 415 25.06 5.71 4.54
N GLY A 416 25.01 6.87 5.15
CA GLY A 416 24.82 7.04 6.60
C GLY A 416 25.68 8.15 7.22
N GLU A 417 25.56 8.29 8.54
CA GLU A 417 26.15 9.39 9.29
C GLU A 417 27.39 9.00 10.10
N ARG A 418 27.77 7.72 10.09
CA ARG A 418 28.90 7.23 10.89
C ARG A 418 30.24 7.63 10.25
N PRO A 419 31.28 7.97 11.07
CA PRO A 419 32.58 8.38 10.54
C PRO A 419 33.35 7.28 9.79
N LEU A 420 33.10 6.01 10.13
CA LEU A 420 33.78 4.87 9.48
C LEU A 420 32.85 4.20 8.47
N ALA A 421 33.39 3.86 7.30
CA ALA A 421 32.64 3.26 6.20
C ALA A 421 31.95 1.94 6.62
N ARG A 422 32.65 1.09 7.38
CA ARG A 422 32.13 -0.20 7.89
C ARG A 422 30.88 -0.08 8.78
N ASP A 423 30.67 1.08 9.39
CA ASP A 423 29.56 1.34 10.31
C ASP A 423 28.35 1.98 9.58
N ASN A 424 28.47 2.21 8.27
CA ASN A 424 27.45 2.73 7.38
C ASN A 424 26.89 1.62 6.48
N LYS A 425 25.75 1.89 5.85
CA LYS A 425 25.16 0.98 4.85
C LYS A 425 26.00 0.99 3.57
N THR A 426 26.55 -0.15 3.18
CA THR A 426 27.16 -0.31 1.85
C THR A 426 26.07 -0.29 0.79
N LEU A 427 26.19 0.61 -0.17
CA LEU A 427 25.30 0.69 -1.34
C LEU A 427 25.84 -0.13 -2.51
N GLY A 428 27.16 -0.13 -2.69
CA GLY A 428 27.81 -0.90 -3.74
C GLY A 428 29.32 -0.71 -3.74
N GLN A 429 29.99 -1.53 -4.55
CA GLN A 429 31.44 -1.46 -4.75
C GLN A 429 31.78 -1.75 -6.20
N PHE A 430 32.67 -0.96 -6.78
CA PHE A 430 33.16 -1.17 -8.13
C PHE A 430 34.61 -0.74 -8.26
N LYS A 431 35.29 -1.26 -9.27
CA LYS A 431 36.71 -1.03 -9.50
C LYS A 431 36.92 -0.16 -10.72
N LEU A 432 37.67 0.93 -10.56
CA LEU A 432 38.24 1.69 -11.67
C LEU A 432 39.68 1.22 -11.91
N ASP A 433 39.95 0.65 -13.05
CA ASP A 433 41.27 0.18 -13.47
C ASP A 433 41.84 1.00 -14.65
N GLY A 434 43.09 0.72 -15.00
CA GLY A 434 43.76 1.37 -16.11
C GLY A 434 44.26 2.78 -15.79
N ILE A 435 44.44 3.10 -14.52
CA ILE A 435 45.10 4.32 -14.04
C ILE A 435 46.60 4.25 -14.43
N ALA A 436 47.14 5.34 -14.98
CA ALA A 436 48.54 5.40 -15.30
C ALA A 436 49.43 5.33 -14.04
N PRO A 437 50.45 4.47 -13.98
CA PRO A 437 51.35 4.40 -12.85
C PRO A 437 51.99 5.75 -12.55
N ALA A 438 51.84 6.23 -11.31
CA ALA A 438 52.35 7.50 -10.83
C ALA A 438 52.62 7.44 -9.33
N ARG A 439 53.25 8.46 -8.76
CA ARG A 439 53.33 8.59 -7.30
C ARG A 439 51.96 8.77 -6.70
N ARG A 440 51.73 8.26 -5.49
CA ARG A 440 50.50 8.46 -4.72
C ARG A 440 50.12 9.94 -4.69
N GLY A 441 48.85 10.24 -4.79
CA GLY A 441 48.33 11.60 -4.77
C GLY A 441 48.45 12.35 -6.11
N VAL A 442 49.05 11.78 -7.14
CA VAL A 442 49.20 12.41 -8.49
C VAL A 442 48.00 12.12 -9.40
N PRO A 443 47.51 10.86 -9.54
CA PRO A 443 46.31 10.62 -10.35
C PRO A 443 45.09 11.37 -9.80
N GLN A 444 44.29 11.92 -10.72
CA GLN A 444 43.03 12.64 -10.38
C GLN A 444 41.83 11.78 -10.77
N ILE A 445 41.12 11.31 -9.76
CA ILE A 445 39.94 10.44 -9.91
C ILE A 445 38.72 11.24 -9.51
N GLU A 446 37.94 11.68 -10.50
CA GLU A 446 36.69 12.37 -10.28
C GLU A 446 35.61 11.32 -9.93
N VAL A 447 35.05 11.40 -8.72
CA VAL A 447 33.90 10.60 -8.30
C VAL A 447 32.68 11.51 -8.38
N THR A 448 31.64 11.05 -9.11
CA THR A 448 30.39 11.77 -9.30
C THR A 448 29.25 10.98 -8.68
N PHE A 449 28.45 11.64 -7.84
CA PHE A 449 27.16 11.16 -7.38
C PHE A 449 26.06 11.91 -8.11
N ASP A 450 25.16 11.17 -8.73
CA ASP A 450 23.97 11.69 -9.41
C ASP A 450 22.73 11.06 -8.79
N ILE A 451 21.86 11.89 -8.20
CA ILE A 451 20.61 11.47 -7.59
C ILE A 451 19.45 12.01 -8.43
N ASP A 452 18.60 11.12 -8.90
CA ASP A 452 17.42 11.49 -9.67
C ASP A 452 16.28 12.01 -8.77
N ALA A 453 15.19 12.43 -9.39
CA ALA A 453 14.01 12.91 -8.70
C ALA A 453 13.28 11.82 -7.86
N ASN A 454 13.57 10.54 -8.07
CA ASN A 454 13.03 9.42 -7.29
C ASN A 454 13.91 9.08 -6.08
N GLY A 455 15.06 9.76 -5.94
CA GLY A 455 16.06 9.47 -4.92
C GLY A 455 16.95 8.28 -5.26
N ILE A 456 16.99 7.84 -6.51
CA ILE A 456 17.85 6.74 -6.97
C ILE A 456 19.23 7.29 -7.28
N VAL A 457 20.27 6.61 -6.76
CA VAL A 457 21.66 7.04 -6.79
C VAL A 457 22.44 6.33 -7.88
N ASN A 458 23.11 7.11 -8.72
CA ASN A 458 24.12 6.62 -9.66
C ASN A 458 25.49 7.18 -9.25
N VAL A 459 26.52 6.33 -9.26
CA VAL A 459 27.88 6.74 -8.93
C VAL A 459 28.82 6.38 -10.07
N SER A 460 29.62 7.35 -10.51
CA SER A 460 30.69 7.10 -11.48
C SER A 460 32.05 7.54 -10.93
N ALA A 461 33.10 6.89 -11.40
CA ALA A 461 34.48 7.28 -11.15
C ALA A 461 35.26 7.36 -12.46
N LYS A 462 35.97 8.47 -12.67
CA LYS A 462 36.72 8.76 -13.88
C LYS A 462 38.13 9.20 -13.56
N ASP A 463 39.13 8.53 -14.14
CA ASP A 463 40.51 9.01 -14.14
C ASP A 463 40.66 10.11 -15.19
N LEU A 464 40.90 11.33 -14.73
CA LEU A 464 41.02 12.51 -15.61
C LEU A 464 42.30 12.47 -16.46
N GLY A 465 43.32 11.69 -16.06
CA GLY A 465 44.58 11.52 -16.80
C GLY A 465 44.44 10.61 -18.02
N THR A 466 43.76 9.47 -17.86
CA THR A 466 43.59 8.46 -18.92
C THR A 466 42.27 8.52 -19.63
N GLY A 467 41.27 9.21 -19.01
CA GLY A 467 39.90 9.25 -19.49
C GLY A 467 39.10 7.97 -19.23
N LYS A 468 39.68 6.98 -18.53
CA LYS A 468 38.98 5.75 -18.11
C LYS A 468 37.87 6.08 -17.13
N GLU A 469 36.72 5.47 -17.33
CA GLU A 469 35.53 5.70 -16.51
C GLU A 469 34.85 4.36 -16.21
N GLN A 470 34.33 4.23 -15.00
CA GLN A 470 33.46 3.17 -14.55
C GLN A 470 32.26 3.78 -13.79
N HIS A 471 31.12 3.14 -13.85
CA HIS A 471 29.94 3.55 -13.14
C HIS A 471 29.21 2.38 -12.51
N ILE A 472 28.46 2.65 -11.48
CA ILE A 472 27.50 1.73 -10.88
C ILE A 472 26.19 2.48 -10.69
N THR A 473 25.11 1.91 -11.20
CA THR A 473 23.78 2.24 -10.67
C THR A 473 23.64 1.45 -9.39
N ILE A 474 23.32 2.13 -8.31
CA ILE A 474 23.21 1.46 -7.02
C ILE A 474 22.01 0.53 -7.07
N THR A 475 22.30 -0.74 -7.33
CA THR A 475 21.38 -1.85 -7.13
C THR A 475 21.96 -2.62 -5.96
N ALA A 476 21.44 -2.41 -4.75
CA ALA A 476 21.93 -3.15 -3.59
C ALA A 476 21.88 -4.65 -3.89
N GLY A 477 22.85 -5.42 -3.38
CA GLY A 477 22.94 -6.86 -3.61
C GLY A 477 21.74 -7.70 -3.12
N SER A 478 20.68 -7.04 -2.67
CA SER A 478 19.37 -7.56 -2.29
C SER A 478 18.30 -7.38 -3.37
N ASN A 479 18.57 -6.61 -4.44
CA ASN A 479 17.62 -6.41 -5.53
C ASN A 479 17.65 -7.57 -6.52
N LEU A 480 16.50 -7.81 -7.14
CA LEU A 480 16.36 -8.82 -8.18
C LEU A 480 17.17 -8.42 -9.41
N SER A 481 17.82 -9.39 -10.08
CA SER A 481 18.42 -9.18 -11.38
C SER A 481 17.33 -8.92 -12.44
N GLU A 482 17.69 -8.32 -13.58
CA GLU A 482 16.75 -8.11 -14.69
C GLU A 482 16.10 -9.43 -15.15
N GLU A 483 16.86 -10.54 -15.16
CA GLU A 483 16.35 -11.86 -15.50
C GLU A 483 15.33 -12.37 -14.47
N GLU A 484 15.55 -12.10 -13.18
CA GLU A 484 14.62 -12.44 -12.10
C GLU A 484 13.38 -11.56 -12.15
N ILE A 485 13.51 -10.27 -12.46
CA ILE A 485 12.37 -9.37 -12.67
C ILE A 485 11.54 -9.84 -13.87
N ASP A 486 12.15 -10.11 -15.01
CA ASP A 486 11.46 -10.57 -16.22
C ASP A 486 10.73 -11.91 -16.00
N ARG A 487 11.34 -12.81 -15.22
CA ARG A 487 10.68 -14.06 -14.82
C ARG A 487 9.47 -13.80 -13.93
N ALA A 488 9.63 -12.92 -12.93
CA ALA A 488 8.56 -12.54 -12.03
C ALA A 488 7.41 -11.83 -12.75
N VAL A 489 7.70 -10.97 -13.74
CA VAL A 489 6.69 -10.33 -14.61
C VAL A 489 5.88 -11.39 -15.37
N LYS A 490 6.55 -12.32 -16.05
CA LYS A 490 5.85 -13.38 -16.81
C LYS A 490 4.98 -14.25 -15.91
N GLU A 491 5.48 -14.59 -14.72
CA GLU A 491 4.71 -15.36 -13.76
C GLU A 491 3.51 -14.55 -13.24
N ALA A 492 3.68 -13.28 -12.97
CA ALA A 492 2.63 -12.37 -12.54
C ALA A 492 1.53 -12.23 -13.60
N GLU A 493 1.89 -12.12 -14.90
CA GLU A 493 0.95 -12.08 -16.02
C GLU A 493 0.14 -13.38 -16.14
N GLN A 494 0.77 -14.55 -15.99
CA GLN A 494 0.08 -15.83 -16.02
C GLN A 494 -0.97 -15.96 -14.92
N PHE A 495 -0.65 -15.49 -13.70
CA PHE A 495 -1.61 -15.50 -12.60
C PHE A 495 -2.73 -14.48 -12.80
N ALA A 496 -2.44 -13.29 -13.32
CA ALA A 496 -3.46 -12.29 -13.63
C ALA A 496 -4.48 -12.81 -14.65
N GLU A 497 -4.02 -13.57 -15.64
CA GLU A 497 -4.91 -14.22 -16.62
C GLU A 497 -5.78 -15.30 -15.98
N GLN A 498 -5.21 -16.12 -15.09
CA GLN A 498 -5.97 -17.13 -14.35
C GLN A 498 -7.01 -16.50 -13.44
N ASP A 499 -6.65 -15.44 -12.70
CA ASP A 499 -7.54 -14.72 -11.81
C ASP A 499 -8.69 -14.06 -12.59
N LYS A 500 -8.42 -13.51 -13.78
CA LYS A 500 -9.45 -12.95 -14.68
C LYS A 500 -10.45 -14.02 -15.11
N LYS A 501 -9.97 -15.17 -15.58
CA LYS A 501 -10.84 -16.30 -15.98
C LYS A 501 -11.70 -16.79 -14.81
N ARG A 502 -11.12 -16.85 -13.63
CA ARG A 502 -11.83 -17.25 -12.42
C ARG A 502 -12.91 -16.24 -12.01
N LYS A 503 -12.60 -14.94 -12.05
CA LYS A 503 -13.59 -13.89 -11.83
C LYS A 503 -14.76 -14.01 -12.81
N GLU A 504 -14.48 -14.18 -14.09
CA GLU A 504 -15.53 -14.38 -15.11
C GLU A 504 -16.42 -15.60 -14.82
N ALA A 505 -15.85 -16.68 -14.28
CA ALA A 505 -16.61 -17.86 -13.86
C ALA A 505 -17.50 -17.58 -12.65
N ILE A 506 -17.00 -16.87 -11.65
CA ILE A 506 -17.76 -16.45 -10.46
C ILE A 506 -18.90 -15.53 -10.87
N ASP A 507 -18.61 -14.49 -11.65
CA ASP A 507 -19.60 -13.52 -12.09
C ASP A 507 -20.73 -14.19 -12.90
N ALA A 508 -20.37 -15.06 -13.86
CA ALA A 508 -21.35 -15.81 -14.65
C ALA A 508 -22.25 -16.71 -13.80
N LYS A 509 -21.68 -17.38 -12.79
CA LYS A 509 -22.47 -18.22 -11.89
C LYS A 509 -23.38 -17.42 -10.99
N ASN A 510 -22.90 -16.30 -10.42
CA ASN A 510 -23.70 -15.43 -9.56
C ASN A 510 -24.87 -14.79 -10.31
N GLU A 511 -24.65 -14.37 -11.57
CA GLU A 511 -25.69 -13.84 -12.44
C GLU A 511 -26.76 -14.91 -12.73
N ALA A 512 -26.33 -16.13 -13.05
CA ALA A 512 -27.22 -17.26 -13.28
C ALA A 512 -28.06 -17.61 -12.04
N ASP A 513 -27.43 -17.73 -10.85
CA ASP A 513 -28.12 -18.05 -9.60
C ASP A 513 -29.13 -16.94 -9.22
N SER A 514 -28.76 -15.66 -9.44
CA SER A 514 -29.66 -14.53 -9.20
C SER A 514 -30.87 -14.54 -10.14
N LEU A 515 -30.65 -14.82 -11.43
CA LEU A 515 -31.73 -14.89 -12.41
C LEU A 515 -32.66 -16.08 -12.16
N ILE A 516 -32.12 -17.25 -11.78
CA ILE A 516 -32.90 -18.42 -11.36
C ILE A 516 -33.85 -18.02 -10.23
N PHE A 517 -33.33 -17.43 -9.18
CA PHE A 517 -34.13 -17.00 -8.02
C PHE A 517 -35.21 -15.99 -8.40
N GLN A 518 -34.87 -14.96 -9.19
CA GLN A 518 -35.83 -13.95 -9.64
C GLN A 518 -36.95 -14.55 -10.51
N THR A 519 -36.59 -15.49 -11.40
CA THR A 519 -37.56 -16.16 -12.29
C THR A 519 -38.49 -17.07 -11.51
N GLU A 520 -37.98 -17.85 -10.54
CA GLU A 520 -38.81 -18.68 -9.66
C GLU A 520 -39.83 -17.84 -8.87
N LYS A 521 -39.36 -16.72 -8.32
CA LYS A 521 -40.24 -15.79 -7.58
C LYS A 521 -41.33 -15.22 -8.49
N ALA A 522 -40.96 -14.76 -9.71
CA ALA A 522 -41.92 -14.20 -10.65
C ALA A 522 -42.96 -15.22 -11.14
N LEU A 523 -42.55 -16.47 -11.38
CA LEU A 523 -43.46 -17.57 -11.75
C LEU A 523 -44.46 -17.87 -10.62
N GLY A 524 -44.02 -17.81 -9.34
CA GLY A 524 -44.88 -17.97 -8.19
C GLY A 524 -45.93 -16.84 -8.07
N GLU A 525 -45.53 -15.59 -8.31
CA GLU A 525 -46.44 -14.41 -8.27
C GLU A 525 -47.46 -14.39 -9.44
N LEU A 526 -47.13 -15.03 -10.54
CA LEU A 526 -47.96 -15.14 -11.75
C LEU A 526 -48.73 -16.46 -11.84
N GLU A 527 -48.76 -17.25 -10.78
CA GLU A 527 -49.50 -18.52 -10.78
C GLU A 527 -51.00 -18.29 -11.11
N GLY A 528 -51.44 -19.01 -12.19
CA GLY A 528 -52.82 -18.85 -12.73
C GLY A 528 -53.07 -17.61 -13.61
N LYS A 529 -52.00 -16.80 -13.89
CA LYS A 529 -52.11 -15.57 -14.71
C LYS A 529 -51.32 -15.67 -16.04
N LEU A 530 -50.46 -16.67 -16.18
CA LEU A 530 -49.75 -16.97 -17.42
C LEU A 530 -50.48 -18.02 -18.22
N GLY A 531 -50.39 -17.95 -19.57
CA GLY A 531 -50.84 -19.01 -20.44
C GLY A 531 -49.94 -20.26 -20.28
N ASP A 532 -50.52 -21.45 -20.42
CA ASP A 532 -49.83 -22.73 -20.24
C ASP A 532 -48.56 -22.86 -21.12
N ASP A 533 -48.62 -22.40 -22.38
CA ASP A 533 -47.47 -22.41 -23.30
C ASP A 533 -46.36 -21.44 -22.88
N GLU A 534 -46.72 -20.26 -22.37
CA GLU A 534 -45.73 -19.28 -21.92
C GLU A 534 -45.02 -19.76 -20.65
N LYS A 535 -45.79 -20.31 -19.70
CA LYS A 535 -45.25 -20.90 -18.49
C LYS A 535 -44.30 -22.04 -18.81
N ALA A 536 -44.68 -22.93 -19.70
CA ALA A 536 -43.86 -24.05 -20.13
C ALA A 536 -42.53 -23.62 -20.79
N THR A 537 -42.56 -22.52 -21.57
CA THR A 537 -41.38 -21.97 -22.23
C THR A 537 -40.38 -21.42 -21.21
N VAL A 538 -40.87 -20.61 -20.25
CA VAL A 538 -40.02 -20.05 -19.20
C VAL A 538 -39.49 -21.13 -18.26
N GLU A 539 -40.34 -22.09 -17.85
CA GLU A 539 -39.90 -23.23 -17.01
C GLU A 539 -38.85 -24.10 -17.73
N SER A 540 -38.96 -24.29 -19.04
CA SER A 540 -37.97 -25.02 -19.85
C SER A 540 -36.61 -24.29 -19.83
N ALA A 541 -36.57 -22.96 -20.05
CA ALA A 541 -35.35 -22.17 -20.00
C ALA A 541 -34.76 -22.14 -18.60
N LEU A 542 -35.60 -21.99 -17.57
CA LEU A 542 -35.20 -22.02 -16.16
C LEU A 542 -34.57 -23.36 -15.76
N ASN A 543 -35.19 -24.48 -16.14
CA ASN A 543 -34.67 -25.82 -15.87
C ASN A 543 -33.35 -26.06 -16.63
N SER A 544 -33.24 -25.59 -17.85
CA SER A 544 -32.01 -25.68 -18.64
C SER A 544 -30.85 -24.93 -17.94
N LEU A 545 -31.10 -23.72 -17.43
CA LEU A 545 -30.09 -22.97 -16.70
C LEU A 545 -29.74 -23.65 -15.37
N LYS A 546 -30.73 -24.14 -14.63
CA LYS A 546 -30.48 -24.89 -13.36
C LYS A 546 -29.65 -26.14 -13.62
N ASP A 547 -29.97 -26.93 -14.63
CA ASP A 547 -29.19 -28.12 -14.97
C ASP A 547 -27.77 -27.77 -15.40
N THR A 548 -27.61 -26.65 -16.11
CA THR A 548 -26.28 -26.17 -16.53
C THR A 548 -25.41 -25.78 -15.30
N VAL A 549 -25.96 -25.13 -14.26
CA VAL A 549 -25.18 -24.66 -13.13
C VAL A 549 -25.12 -25.63 -11.94
N LYS A 550 -25.90 -26.71 -11.93
CA LYS A 550 -26.18 -27.60 -10.81
C LYS A 550 -24.94 -28.13 -10.07
N ASP A 551 -23.92 -28.55 -10.81
CA ASP A 551 -22.71 -29.15 -10.27
C ASP A 551 -21.46 -28.28 -10.54
N MET A 552 -21.66 -27.07 -11.05
CA MET A 552 -20.55 -26.16 -11.41
C MET A 552 -20.03 -25.43 -10.18
N LYS A 553 -18.73 -25.54 -10.00
CA LYS A 553 -17.97 -24.75 -9.00
C LYS A 553 -17.11 -23.75 -9.76
N PRO A 554 -17.17 -22.45 -9.46
CA PRO A 554 -16.38 -21.44 -10.17
C PRO A 554 -14.89 -21.76 -10.27
N GLU A 555 -14.36 -22.48 -9.25
CA GLU A 555 -12.96 -22.87 -9.17
C GLU A 555 -12.54 -23.89 -10.24
N THR A 556 -13.47 -24.64 -10.78
CA THR A 556 -13.21 -25.72 -11.75
C THR A 556 -13.86 -25.49 -13.11
N MET A 557 -14.58 -24.38 -13.29
CA MET A 557 -15.22 -24.05 -14.57
C MET A 557 -14.17 -23.77 -15.64
N THR A 558 -14.36 -24.39 -16.80
CA THR A 558 -13.59 -24.08 -18.00
C THR A 558 -14.19 -22.88 -18.75
N GLU A 559 -13.46 -22.30 -19.69
CA GLU A 559 -13.99 -21.23 -20.56
C GLU A 559 -15.27 -21.69 -21.32
N THR A 560 -15.35 -22.97 -21.69
CA THR A 560 -16.54 -23.55 -22.31
C THR A 560 -17.72 -23.59 -21.34
N ASP A 561 -17.47 -23.92 -20.07
CA ASP A 561 -18.51 -23.93 -19.03
C ASP A 561 -19.05 -22.50 -18.79
N VAL A 562 -18.16 -21.53 -18.71
CA VAL A 562 -18.55 -20.10 -18.57
C VAL A 562 -19.38 -19.64 -19.77
N ALA A 563 -18.99 -20.00 -20.99
CA ALA A 563 -19.75 -19.68 -22.21
C ALA A 563 -21.14 -20.33 -22.18
N ASN A 564 -21.24 -21.61 -21.77
CA ASN A 564 -22.49 -22.31 -21.66
C ASN A 564 -23.42 -21.67 -20.62
N VAL A 565 -22.90 -21.32 -19.46
CA VAL A 565 -23.67 -20.62 -18.41
C VAL A 565 -24.17 -19.27 -18.92
N LYS A 566 -23.31 -18.45 -19.53
CA LYS A 566 -23.72 -17.16 -20.12
C LYS A 566 -24.81 -17.31 -21.17
N SER A 567 -24.68 -18.30 -22.08
CA SER A 567 -25.67 -18.55 -23.10
C SER A 567 -27.03 -18.99 -22.52
N ALA A 568 -27.02 -19.88 -21.52
CA ALA A 568 -28.26 -20.32 -20.87
C ALA A 568 -28.89 -19.18 -20.03
N THR A 569 -28.05 -18.32 -19.38
CA THR A 569 -28.52 -17.12 -18.67
C THR A 569 -29.18 -16.14 -19.64
N GLU A 570 -28.57 -15.87 -20.79
CA GLU A 570 -29.15 -15.00 -21.81
C GLU A 570 -30.48 -15.52 -22.34
N ALA A 571 -30.58 -16.84 -22.61
CA ALA A 571 -31.81 -17.47 -23.03
C ALA A 571 -32.95 -17.30 -22.00
N LEU A 572 -32.66 -17.53 -20.72
CA LEU A 572 -33.65 -17.32 -19.66
C LEU A 572 -33.99 -15.84 -19.51
N THR A 573 -33.00 -14.92 -19.61
CA THR A 573 -33.21 -13.49 -19.56
C THR A 573 -34.24 -13.02 -20.59
N GLN A 574 -34.14 -13.50 -21.81
CA GLN A 574 -35.10 -13.15 -22.88
C GLN A 574 -36.53 -13.60 -22.54
N GLU A 575 -36.68 -14.77 -21.97
CA GLU A 575 -38.02 -15.26 -21.54
C GLU A 575 -38.51 -14.54 -20.26
N PHE A 576 -37.61 -14.20 -19.33
CA PHE A 576 -37.91 -13.45 -18.13
C PHE A 576 -38.43 -12.02 -18.43
N TYR A 577 -37.84 -11.35 -19.42
CA TYR A 577 -38.33 -10.03 -19.84
C TYR A 577 -39.80 -10.08 -20.31
N LYS A 578 -40.22 -11.10 -21.00
CA LYS A 578 -41.60 -11.26 -21.46
C LYS A 578 -42.59 -11.37 -20.32
N ILE A 579 -42.26 -12.08 -19.25
CA ILE A 579 -43.10 -12.19 -18.07
C ILE A 579 -43.06 -10.93 -17.17
N SER A 580 -41.91 -10.28 -17.07
CA SER A 580 -41.76 -9.04 -16.33
C SER A 580 -42.58 -7.90 -16.93
N GLU A 581 -42.66 -7.81 -18.27
CA GLU A 581 -43.50 -6.86 -18.98
C GLU A 581 -44.97 -7.11 -18.68
N LYS A 582 -45.40 -8.37 -18.62
CA LYS A 582 -46.79 -8.71 -18.21
C LYS A 582 -47.10 -8.37 -16.76
N LEU A 583 -46.19 -8.61 -15.84
CA LEU A 583 -46.32 -8.20 -14.44
C LEU A 583 -46.55 -6.67 -14.34
N TYR A 584 -45.76 -5.91 -15.09
CA TYR A 584 -45.89 -4.46 -15.11
C TYR A 584 -47.23 -4.00 -15.69
N GLN A 585 -47.68 -4.60 -16.81
CA GLN A 585 -48.99 -4.28 -17.41
C GLN A 585 -50.17 -4.65 -16.48
N GLN A 586 -50.07 -5.77 -15.77
CA GLN A 586 -51.09 -6.18 -14.80
C GLN A 586 -51.12 -5.28 -13.55
N ALA A 587 -49.94 -4.84 -13.07
CA ALA A 587 -49.86 -3.88 -11.97
C ALA A 587 -50.45 -2.51 -12.35
N GLN A 588 -50.24 -2.06 -13.59
CA GLN A 588 -50.91 -0.85 -14.13
C GLN A 588 -52.42 -1.02 -14.28
N ALA A 589 -52.90 -2.16 -14.76
CA ALA A 589 -54.31 -2.46 -14.91
C ALA A 589 -55.02 -2.55 -13.54
N ALA A 590 -54.36 -3.06 -12.51
CA ALA A 590 -54.88 -3.10 -11.14
C ALA A 590 -54.94 -1.72 -10.49
N GLN A 591 -54.08 -0.78 -10.83
CA GLN A 591 -54.12 0.62 -10.37
C GLN A 591 -55.08 1.48 -11.20
N GLY A 592 -55.44 1.07 -12.44
CA GLY A 592 -56.38 1.78 -13.30
C GLY A 592 -57.86 1.48 -13.02
N GLY A 593 -58.19 0.54 -12.13
CA GLY A 593 -59.56 0.12 -11.81
C GLY A 593 -60.29 0.98 -10.77
N ASP A 594 -59.64 1.94 -10.11
CA ASP A 594 -60.24 2.75 -9.03
C ASP A 594 -60.29 4.27 -9.29
N ALA A 595 -60.13 4.69 -10.56
CA ALA A 595 -60.19 6.09 -10.94
C ALA A 595 -61.39 6.40 -11.84
N ALA A 596 -62.62 6.16 -11.33
CA ALA A 596 -63.82 6.73 -11.89
C ALA A 596 -64.67 7.34 -10.75
N ASN A 597 -64.21 8.41 -10.15
CA ASN A 597 -65.03 9.54 -9.72
C ASN A 597 -64.24 10.66 -9.05
N GLY A 598 -64.33 11.89 -9.59
CA GLY A 598 -64.17 13.14 -8.83
C GLY A 598 -62.86 13.87 -8.99
N GLY A 599 -62.89 14.87 -9.84
CA GLY A 599 -61.88 15.81 -10.23
C GLY A 599 -61.15 16.59 -9.13
N ASP A 600 -59.94 16.99 -9.44
CA ASP A 600 -59.51 18.40 -9.38
C ASP A 600 -58.11 18.52 -10.07
N PRO A 601 -57.91 19.48 -10.99
CA PRO A 601 -56.66 19.63 -11.70
C PRO A 601 -55.82 20.68 -10.99
N ASN A 602 -54.94 20.28 -10.07
CA ASN A 602 -53.83 21.10 -9.59
C ASN A 602 -52.94 20.28 -8.63
N VAL A 603 -51.97 19.54 -9.18
CA VAL A 603 -50.78 19.18 -8.42
C VAL A 603 -49.54 19.29 -9.34
N VAL A 604 -48.66 20.14 -8.89
CA VAL A 604 -47.39 20.55 -9.48
C VAL A 604 -46.37 19.41 -9.38
N ASP A 605 -45.55 19.26 -10.42
CA ASP A 605 -44.37 18.40 -10.52
C ASP A 605 -43.46 18.54 -9.29
N GLY A 606 -43.10 17.40 -8.70
CA GLY A 606 -42.07 17.27 -7.70
C GLY A 606 -40.92 16.41 -8.24
N GLU A 607 -39.80 17.04 -8.48
CA GLU A 607 -38.52 16.39 -8.86
C GLU A 607 -38.10 15.35 -7.83
N GLY A 608 -37.95 14.10 -8.26
CA GLY A 608 -37.31 13.04 -7.49
C GLY A 608 -35.81 13.17 -7.52
N LYS A 609 -35.19 13.40 -6.36
CA LYS A 609 -33.74 13.20 -6.18
C LYS A 609 -33.48 11.72 -5.89
N GLU A 610 -32.61 11.13 -6.67
CA GLU A 610 -31.98 9.84 -6.39
C GLU A 610 -31.14 9.92 -5.09
N LEU A 611 -31.25 8.86 -4.29
CA LEU A 611 -30.39 8.58 -3.13
C LEU A 611 -29.25 7.67 -3.53
#